data_f3c49d42f455ccf0f5d6f3ab93da2896
#
_entry.id   f3c49d42f455ccf0f5d6f3ab93da2896
#
_cell.length_a   1.000
_cell.length_b   1.000
_cell.length_c   1.000
_cell.angle_alpha   90.00
_cell.angle_beta   90.00
_cell.angle_gamma   90.00
#
_symmetry.space_group_name_H-M   'P 1'
#
loop_
_entity.id
_entity.type
_entity.pdbx_description
1 polymer ?
#
loop_
_entity_poly.entity_id
_entity_poly.type
_entity_poly.pdbx_seq_one_letter_code
_entity_poly.pdbx_strand_id
1 'polypeptide(L)'
;IRCPMELSTYFRINASETGQFERTLIIADKGSYVSYLEGCTAPMRDENQLHAANVELVALDDAEIKYSTVQNWYPGDKDGKGGIYNFVTKRGLCKGKNSKISWTQVETGSAITWKYPSCILKGDNSIGEFYSVALTNNYQQADTGTKMIHLGKNTKSTIIAKGISAGKSESSYRGLVRMSPMAEGARNFTQCDSLLIGDQCGAHTFPYIESKHPSAIIEHEASTSKINDDQLYYCRQRGLNHEDSVSLIVNGFCKQVLQELPMEFAVEAQKLVSISLEGSVG
;
A
#
# COMPACT_ATOMS: atom_id res chain seq x y z
N ILE A 1 -27.78 2.90 0.54
CA ILE A 1 -27.51 3.98 1.56
C ILE A 1 -26.05 4.38 1.44
N ARG A 2 -25.78 5.66 1.33
CA ARG A 2 -24.42 6.19 1.36
C ARG A 2 -24.09 6.58 2.81
N CYS A 3 -23.00 6.04 3.37
CA CYS A 3 -22.51 6.48 4.66
C CYS A 3 -22.07 7.95 4.56
N PRO A 4 -22.66 8.89 5.34
CA PRO A 4 -22.42 10.31 5.16
C PRO A 4 -21.06 10.76 5.71
N MET A 5 -20.42 9.92 6.53
CA MET A 5 -19.14 10.21 7.16
C MET A 5 -18.15 9.09 6.88
N GLU A 6 -16.87 9.40 6.92
CA GLU A 6 -15.83 8.39 6.95
C GLU A 6 -15.82 7.68 8.31
N LEU A 7 -15.80 6.37 8.29
CA LEU A 7 -15.61 5.56 9.50
C LEU A 7 -14.13 5.41 9.76
N SER A 8 -13.70 5.56 10.99
CA SER A 8 -12.30 5.37 11.34
C SER A 8 -12.14 4.49 12.57
N THR A 9 -11.09 3.67 12.56
CA THR A 9 -10.65 2.88 13.70
C THR A 9 -9.15 3.10 13.91
N TYR A 10 -8.77 3.23 15.16
CA TYR A 10 -7.38 3.40 15.53
C TYR A 10 -6.93 2.27 16.45
N PHE A 11 -5.96 1.49 15.99
CA PHE A 11 -5.38 0.39 16.76
C PHE A 11 -4.03 0.79 17.35
N ARG A 12 -3.82 0.49 18.62
CA ARG A 12 -2.57 0.77 19.30
C ARG A 12 -2.13 -0.40 20.17
N ILE A 13 -0.91 -0.89 19.95
CA ILE A 13 -0.29 -1.89 20.78
C ILE A 13 0.34 -1.17 21.99
N ASN A 14 -0.16 -1.44 23.21
CA ASN A 14 0.32 -0.80 24.43
C ASN A 14 1.10 -1.73 25.37
N ALA A 15 0.89 -3.05 25.30
CA ALA A 15 1.53 -4.00 26.17
C ALA A 15 2.88 -4.46 25.62
N SER A 16 3.84 -4.80 26.52
CA SER A 16 5.11 -5.46 26.19
C SER A 16 4.89 -6.95 25.95
N GLU A 17 5.81 -7.60 25.24
CA GLU A 17 5.83 -9.05 24.99
C GLU A 17 4.50 -9.63 24.50
N THR A 18 3.76 -8.87 23.69
CA THR A 18 2.44 -9.26 23.21
C THR A 18 2.34 -9.24 21.71
N GLY A 19 1.46 -10.09 21.18
CA GLY A 19 0.97 -9.99 19.81
C GLY A 19 -0.42 -9.37 19.76
N GLN A 20 -0.69 -8.56 18.76
CA GLN A 20 -2.03 -8.06 18.43
C GLN A 20 -2.58 -8.84 17.25
N PHE A 21 -3.77 -9.41 17.44
CA PHE A 21 -4.49 -10.16 16.41
C PHE A 21 -5.79 -9.45 16.11
N GLU A 22 -6.00 -9.09 14.85
CA GLU A 22 -7.16 -8.32 14.42
C GLU A 22 -7.91 -9.05 13.31
N ARG A 23 -9.23 -8.93 13.35
CA ARG A 23 -10.08 -9.34 12.23
C ARG A 23 -11.13 -8.28 11.97
N THR A 24 -11.13 -7.74 10.75
CA THR A 24 -12.11 -6.76 10.28
C THR A 24 -12.94 -7.38 9.16
N LEU A 25 -14.27 -7.33 9.28
CA LEU A 25 -15.19 -7.73 8.22
C LEU A 25 -16.12 -6.56 7.90
N ILE A 26 -16.13 -6.15 6.62
CA ILE A 26 -17.06 -5.14 6.11
C ILE A 26 -17.87 -5.73 4.96
N ILE A 27 -19.17 -5.70 5.10
CA ILE A 27 -20.11 -6.13 4.06
C ILE A 27 -20.93 -4.90 3.64
N ALA A 28 -20.74 -4.47 2.39
CA ALA A 28 -21.52 -3.41 1.78
C ALA A 28 -22.69 -4.01 1.01
N ASP A 29 -23.90 -3.77 1.49
CA ASP A 29 -25.13 -4.24 0.87
C ASP A 29 -25.44 -3.45 -0.42
N LYS A 30 -26.39 -3.92 -1.20
CA LYS A 30 -26.76 -3.37 -2.50
C LYS A 30 -26.91 -1.84 -2.49
N GLY A 31 -26.21 -1.17 -3.42
CA GLY A 31 -26.25 0.28 -3.59
C GLY A 31 -25.70 1.07 -2.41
N SER A 32 -24.93 0.46 -1.52
CA SER A 32 -24.32 1.16 -0.39
C SER A 32 -22.91 1.65 -0.72
N TYR A 33 -22.51 2.70 -0.02
CA TYR A 33 -21.17 3.27 -0.05
C TYR A 33 -20.61 3.38 1.37
N VAL A 34 -19.37 2.94 1.58
CA VAL A 34 -18.65 3.16 2.82
C VAL A 34 -17.20 3.53 2.53
N SER A 35 -16.72 4.56 3.22
CA SER A 35 -15.30 4.89 3.34
C SER A 35 -14.85 4.57 4.75
N TYR A 36 -13.83 3.73 4.86
CA TYR A 36 -13.29 3.27 6.14
C TYR A 36 -11.79 3.50 6.19
N LEU A 37 -11.33 4.08 7.28
CA LEU A 37 -9.93 4.33 7.54
C LEU A 37 -9.46 3.56 8.77
N GLU A 38 -8.31 2.93 8.65
CA GLU A 38 -7.60 2.24 9.73
C GLU A 38 -6.26 2.91 9.98
N GLY A 39 -6.05 3.38 11.19
CA GLY A 39 -4.77 3.86 11.70
C GLY A 39 -4.18 2.84 12.68
N CYS A 40 -2.91 2.50 12.52
CA CYS A 40 -2.22 1.58 13.42
C CYS A 40 -0.89 2.15 13.88
N THR A 41 -0.62 2.09 15.18
CA THR A 41 0.66 2.51 15.77
C THR A 41 1.11 1.60 16.90
N ALA A 42 2.42 1.58 17.13
CA ALA A 42 3.02 0.99 18.32
C ALA A 42 4.06 1.93 18.93
N PRO A 43 4.21 1.96 20.27
CA PRO A 43 5.28 2.70 20.93
C PRO A 43 6.63 2.04 20.65
N MET A 44 7.70 2.85 20.73
CA MET A 44 9.09 2.37 20.66
C MET A 44 9.40 1.44 21.84
N ARG A 45 9.88 0.23 21.53
CA ARG A 45 10.33 -0.75 22.52
C ARG A 45 11.50 -1.57 21.97
N ASP A 46 12.42 -1.98 22.81
CA ASP A 46 13.60 -2.76 22.43
C ASP A 46 13.29 -4.24 22.10
N GLU A 47 12.01 -4.60 22.06
CA GLU A 47 11.53 -5.96 21.83
C GLU A 47 10.81 -6.07 20.49
N ASN A 48 10.82 -7.29 19.93
CA ASN A 48 9.98 -7.59 18.77
C ASN A 48 8.53 -7.80 19.23
N GLN A 49 7.59 -7.19 18.51
CA GLN A 49 6.16 -7.38 18.73
C GLN A 49 5.50 -7.82 17.44
N LEU A 50 4.48 -8.68 17.54
CA LEU A 50 3.72 -9.16 16.40
C LEU A 50 2.42 -8.38 16.26
N HIS A 51 2.21 -7.84 15.06
CA HIS A 51 0.89 -7.41 14.59
C HIS A 51 0.45 -8.36 13.47
N ALA A 52 -0.67 -9.03 13.66
CA ALA A 52 -1.25 -9.91 12.66
C ALA A 52 -2.73 -9.54 12.43
N ALA A 53 -3.06 -9.17 11.19
CA ALA A 53 -4.40 -8.72 10.84
C ALA A 53 -4.97 -9.49 9.64
N ASN A 54 -6.28 -9.74 9.69
CA ASN A 54 -7.05 -10.25 8.58
C ASN A 54 -8.24 -9.32 8.29
N VAL A 55 -8.26 -8.72 7.10
CA VAL A 55 -9.34 -7.83 6.67
C VAL A 55 -10.11 -8.49 5.53
N GLU A 56 -11.42 -8.54 5.65
CA GLU A 56 -12.31 -9.14 4.65
C GLU A 56 -13.38 -8.10 4.24
N LEU A 57 -13.46 -7.82 2.94
CA LEU A 57 -14.45 -6.90 2.35
C LEU A 57 -15.32 -7.63 1.36
N VAL A 58 -16.63 -7.42 1.43
CA VAL A 58 -17.60 -7.95 0.48
C VAL A 58 -18.49 -6.83 -0.04
N ALA A 59 -18.45 -6.57 -1.34
CA ALA A 59 -19.32 -5.58 -2.00
C ALA A 59 -20.38 -6.31 -2.84
N LEU A 60 -21.66 -6.04 -2.56
CA LEU A 60 -22.80 -6.56 -3.31
C LEU A 60 -23.12 -5.66 -4.51
N ASP A 61 -24.25 -5.87 -5.19
CA ASP A 61 -24.60 -5.12 -6.41
C ASP A 61 -24.58 -3.61 -6.19
N ASP A 62 -23.92 -2.89 -7.10
CA ASP A 62 -23.81 -1.42 -7.07
C ASP A 62 -23.21 -0.86 -5.76
N ALA A 63 -22.55 -1.69 -4.95
CA ALA A 63 -21.93 -1.28 -3.71
C ALA A 63 -20.46 -0.87 -3.88
N GLU A 64 -20.03 0.10 -3.08
CA GLU A 64 -18.65 0.60 -3.10
C GLU A 64 -18.06 0.62 -1.69
N ILE A 65 -16.84 0.06 -1.55
CA ILE A 65 -16.05 0.11 -0.32
C ILE A 65 -14.72 0.78 -0.65
N LYS A 66 -14.42 1.88 0.02
CA LYS A 66 -13.09 2.49 0.06
C LYS A 66 -12.45 2.17 1.41
N TYR A 67 -11.34 1.44 1.40
CA TYR A 67 -10.62 1.04 2.60
C TYR A 67 -9.21 1.61 2.58
N SER A 68 -8.94 2.49 3.52
CA SER A 68 -7.65 3.18 3.63
C SER A 68 -6.90 2.76 4.89
N THR A 69 -5.59 2.59 4.82
CA THR A 69 -4.73 2.36 5.99
C THR A 69 -3.55 3.30 5.98
N VAL A 70 -3.27 3.88 7.15
CA VAL A 70 -2.03 4.59 7.42
C VAL A 70 -1.38 3.92 8.62
N GLN A 71 -0.23 3.29 8.40
CA GLN A 71 0.48 2.54 9.43
C GLN A 71 1.82 3.20 9.74
N ASN A 72 2.04 3.45 11.03
CA ASN A 72 3.27 3.99 11.57
C ASN A 72 3.73 3.09 12.73
N TRP A 73 4.58 2.14 12.41
CA TRP A 73 5.11 1.18 13.35
C TRP A 73 6.51 1.57 13.83
N TYR A 74 6.95 0.95 14.91
CA TYR A 74 8.33 1.06 15.37
C TYR A 74 9.25 0.11 14.59
N PRO A 75 10.32 0.62 13.94
CA PRO A 75 11.18 -0.16 13.06
C PRO A 75 12.25 -1.00 13.76
N GLY A 76 12.44 -0.87 15.05
CA GLY A 76 13.61 -1.31 15.77
C GLY A 76 14.60 -0.18 16.03
N ASP A 77 15.70 -0.50 16.72
CA ASP A 77 16.77 0.45 17.01
C ASP A 77 17.68 0.72 15.78
N LYS A 78 18.70 1.56 15.97
CA LYS A 78 19.68 1.91 14.93
C LYS A 78 20.49 0.69 14.41
N ASP A 79 20.56 -0.37 15.19
CA ASP A 79 21.27 -1.61 14.85
C ASP A 79 20.33 -2.67 14.26
N GLY A 80 19.04 -2.33 14.06
CA GLY A 80 18.00 -3.20 13.52
C GLY A 80 17.45 -4.22 14.52
N LYS A 81 17.62 -3.99 15.82
CA LYS A 81 17.06 -4.86 16.86
C LYS A 81 15.70 -4.38 17.33
N GLY A 82 14.82 -5.33 17.67
CA GLY A 82 13.46 -5.03 18.08
C GLY A 82 12.56 -4.68 16.89
N GLY A 83 11.47 -3.97 17.16
CA GLY A 83 10.54 -3.49 16.15
C GLY A 83 9.36 -4.42 15.89
N ILE A 84 8.44 -3.94 15.08
CA ILE A 84 7.18 -4.62 14.79
C ILE A 84 7.32 -5.58 13.62
N TYR A 85 6.81 -6.80 13.77
CA TYR A 85 6.53 -7.75 12.70
C TYR A 85 5.07 -7.57 12.29
N ASN A 86 4.85 -7.02 11.10
CA ASN A 86 3.54 -6.63 10.60
C ASN A 86 3.08 -7.59 9.50
N PHE A 87 2.25 -8.56 9.87
CA PHE A 87 1.73 -9.60 8.98
C PHE A 87 0.24 -9.39 8.71
N VAL A 88 -0.10 -8.95 7.51
CA VAL A 88 -1.46 -8.56 7.17
C VAL A 88 -1.94 -9.25 5.91
N THR A 89 -3.10 -9.87 5.99
CA THR A 89 -3.84 -10.40 4.85
C THR A 89 -5.12 -9.58 4.66
N LYS A 90 -5.32 -9.05 3.45
CA LYS A 90 -6.52 -8.32 3.06
C LYS A 90 -7.20 -9.01 1.88
N ARG A 91 -8.49 -9.28 1.99
CA ARG A 91 -9.26 -9.99 0.99
C ARG A 91 -10.51 -9.19 0.61
N GLY A 92 -10.59 -8.76 -0.65
CA GLY A 92 -11.75 -8.10 -1.23
C GLY A 92 -12.51 -9.03 -2.15
N LEU A 93 -13.82 -9.04 -2.06
CA LEU A 93 -14.72 -9.74 -2.97
C LEU A 93 -15.74 -8.75 -3.54
N CYS A 94 -15.56 -8.35 -4.79
CA CYS A 94 -16.56 -7.68 -5.59
C CYS A 94 -17.57 -8.74 -6.08
N LYS A 95 -18.51 -9.11 -5.20
CA LYS A 95 -19.48 -10.20 -5.45
C LYS A 95 -20.58 -9.78 -6.40
N GLY A 96 -21.03 -8.54 -6.27
CA GLY A 96 -22.16 -8.00 -7.04
C GLY A 96 -21.74 -7.34 -8.35
N LYS A 97 -22.71 -7.12 -9.25
CA LYS A 97 -22.53 -6.34 -10.48
C LYS A 97 -22.22 -4.91 -10.15
N ASN A 98 -21.38 -4.26 -10.96
CA ASN A 98 -20.97 -2.84 -10.80
C ASN A 98 -20.39 -2.54 -9.41
N SER A 99 -20.00 -3.54 -8.63
CA SER A 99 -19.41 -3.32 -7.30
C SER A 99 -17.99 -2.83 -7.41
N LYS A 100 -17.55 -2.08 -6.38
CA LYS A 100 -16.20 -1.52 -6.36
C LYS A 100 -15.56 -1.70 -4.99
N ILE A 101 -14.28 -2.13 -4.99
CA ILE A 101 -13.41 -2.12 -3.79
C ILE A 101 -12.14 -1.38 -4.15
N SER A 102 -11.82 -0.35 -3.35
CA SER A 102 -10.60 0.43 -3.46
C SER A 102 -9.77 0.29 -2.18
N TRP A 103 -8.53 -0.18 -2.32
CA TRP A 103 -7.54 -0.26 -1.27
C TRP A 103 -6.56 0.88 -1.40
N THR A 104 -6.39 1.70 -0.37
CA THR A 104 -5.33 2.70 -0.30
C THR A 104 -4.51 2.45 0.95
N GLN A 105 -3.17 2.36 0.83
CA GLN A 105 -2.33 2.09 1.98
C GLN A 105 -1.01 2.87 1.96
N VAL A 106 -0.63 3.34 3.13
CA VAL A 106 0.69 3.92 3.41
C VAL A 106 1.31 3.14 4.55
N GLU A 107 2.41 2.46 4.25
CA GLU A 107 3.13 1.59 5.16
C GLU A 107 4.47 2.22 5.49
N THR A 108 4.67 2.56 6.75
CA THR A 108 5.93 3.06 7.28
C THR A 108 6.27 2.37 8.60
N GLY A 109 7.54 2.36 8.93
CA GLY A 109 8.01 1.64 10.11
C GLY A 109 8.03 0.13 9.86
N SER A 110 7.78 -0.66 10.87
CA SER A 110 7.93 -2.11 10.94
C SER A 110 9.33 -2.61 10.64
N ALA A 111 9.86 -3.50 11.49
CA ALA A 111 11.10 -4.20 11.19
C ALA A 111 10.91 -5.13 10.01
N ILE A 112 9.78 -5.86 9.99
CA ILE A 112 9.40 -6.75 8.90
C ILE A 112 7.92 -6.49 8.55
N THR A 113 7.65 -6.21 7.28
CA THR A 113 6.29 -6.11 6.74
C THR A 113 6.01 -7.25 5.77
N TRP A 114 4.91 -7.95 5.98
CA TRP A 114 4.40 -8.97 5.07
C TRP A 114 2.92 -8.72 4.81
N LYS A 115 2.58 -8.07 3.68
CA LYS A 115 1.24 -7.54 3.45
C LYS A 115 0.76 -7.75 2.03
N TYR A 116 -0.33 -8.51 1.88
CA TYR A 116 -0.87 -8.90 0.58
C TYR A 116 -2.37 -8.64 0.46
N PRO A 117 -2.80 -7.45 0.09
CA PRO A 117 -4.17 -7.19 -0.33
C PRO A 117 -4.55 -7.98 -1.59
N SER A 118 -5.80 -8.37 -1.67
CA SER A 118 -6.34 -9.03 -2.86
C SER A 118 -7.74 -8.52 -3.18
N CYS A 119 -8.13 -8.62 -4.45
CA CYS A 119 -9.50 -8.35 -4.89
C CYS A 119 -9.93 -9.39 -5.93
N ILE A 120 -11.04 -10.06 -5.67
CA ILE A 120 -11.70 -10.96 -6.60
C ILE A 120 -12.86 -10.20 -7.25
N LEU A 121 -12.77 -9.97 -8.55
CA LEU A 121 -13.76 -9.28 -9.37
C LEU A 121 -14.71 -10.31 -9.97
N LYS A 122 -15.74 -10.69 -9.20
CA LYS A 122 -16.69 -11.76 -9.56
C LYS A 122 -17.90 -11.22 -10.30
N GLY A 123 -18.45 -10.11 -9.86
CA GLY A 123 -19.59 -9.48 -10.51
C GLY A 123 -19.18 -8.82 -11.84
N ASP A 124 -20.06 -8.84 -12.83
CA ASP A 124 -19.83 -8.13 -14.10
C ASP A 124 -19.69 -6.63 -13.87
N ASN A 125 -18.83 -5.97 -14.63
CA ASN A 125 -18.47 -4.55 -14.54
C ASN A 125 -17.89 -4.16 -13.18
N SER A 126 -17.46 -5.10 -12.33
CA SER A 126 -16.86 -4.76 -11.04
C SER A 126 -15.46 -4.13 -11.19
N ILE A 127 -15.08 -3.32 -10.20
CA ILE A 127 -13.85 -2.54 -10.22
C ILE A 127 -13.04 -2.83 -8.95
N GLY A 128 -11.75 -3.11 -9.15
CA GLY A 128 -10.77 -3.26 -8.06
C GLY A 128 -9.65 -2.23 -8.20
N GLU A 129 -9.38 -1.49 -7.14
CA GLU A 129 -8.29 -0.52 -7.13
C GLU A 129 -7.33 -0.79 -5.99
N PHE A 130 -6.05 -0.56 -6.23
CA PHE A 130 -5.00 -0.66 -5.25
C PHE A 130 -3.99 0.45 -5.42
N TYR A 131 -3.87 1.27 -4.40
CA TYR A 131 -2.92 2.38 -4.29
C TYR A 131 -2.05 2.17 -3.06
N SER A 132 -0.73 2.12 -3.22
CA SER A 132 0.18 1.79 -2.13
C SER A 132 1.44 2.63 -2.14
N VAL A 133 1.84 3.10 -0.97
CA VAL A 133 3.20 3.54 -0.66
C VAL A 133 3.77 2.58 0.39
N ALA A 134 4.91 1.97 0.11
CA ALA A 134 5.70 1.20 1.06
C ALA A 134 7.06 1.86 1.22
N LEU A 135 7.37 2.35 2.43
CA LEU A 135 8.64 2.99 2.74
C LEU A 135 9.42 2.13 3.73
N THR A 136 10.65 1.81 3.36
CA THR A 136 11.61 1.09 4.20
C THR A 136 12.89 1.90 4.37
N ASN A 137 13.48 1.85 5.56
CA ASN A 137 14.71 2.54 5.90
C ASN A 137 15.56 1.67 6.83
N ASN A 138 16.83 2.00 7.01
CA ASN A 138 17.78 1.27 7.87
C ASN A 138 17.82 -0.23 7.50
N TYR A 139 17.44 -1.11 8.42
CA TYR A 139 17.43 -2.59 8.26
C TYR A 139 16.04 -3.15 8.01
N GLN A 140 15.05 -2.31 7.74
CA GLN A 140 13.69 -2.75 7.51
C GLN A 140 13.58 -3.64 6.27
N GLN A 141 12.67 -4.61 6.34
CA GLN A 141 12.34 -5.50 5.22
C GLN A 141 10.85 -5.44 4.95
N ALA A 142 10.47 -5.22 3.71
CA ALA A 142 9.09 -5.27 3.27
C ALA A 142 8.91 -6.25 2.11
N ASP A 143 8.03 -7.22 2.28
CA ASP A 143 7.53 -8.04 1.18
C ASP A 143 6.03 -7.78 1.07
N THR A 144 5.67 -6.95 0.10
CA THR A 144 4.31 -6.47 -0.14
C THR A 144 3.82 -6.90 -1.50
N GLY A 145 2.55 -6.73 -1.75
CA GLY A 145 2.02 -7.04 -3.06
C GLY A 145 0.51 -6.96 -3.12
N THR A 146 -0.04 -7.24 -4.29
CA THR A 146 -1.48 -7.34 -4.46
C THR A 146 -1.87 -8.41 -5.46
N LYS A 147 -3.12 -8.86 -5.37
CA LYS A 147 -3.69 -9.85 -6.29
C LYS A 147 -5.01 -9.31 -6.83
N MET A 148 -5.10 -9.17 -8.16
CA MET A 148 -6.33 -8.83 -8.88
C MET A 148 -6.78 -10.03 -9.70
N ILE A 149 -7.91 -10.63 -9.35
CA ILE A 149 -8.43 -11.84 -9.99
C ILE A 149 -9.77 -11.51 -10.65
N HIS A 150 -9.78 -11.51 -11.98
CA HIS A 150 -10.95 -11.20 -12.79
C HIS A 150 -11.70 -12.46 -13.15
N LEU A 151 -12.95 -12.55 -12.71
CA LEU A 151 -13.86 -13.67 -13.00
C LEU A 151 -15.07 -13.23 -13.85
N GLY A 152 -15.61 -12.04 -13.56
CA GLY A 152 -16.76 -11.46 -14.28
C GLY A 152 -16.36 -10.77 -15.58
N LYS A 153 -17.38 -10.42 -16.40
CA LYS A 153 -17.22 -9.70 -17.66
C LYS A 153 -17.00 -8.20 -17.43
N ASN A 154 -16.24 -7.56 -18.33
CA ASN A 154 -15.97 -6.11 -18.34
C ASN A 154 -15.43 -5.59 -17.01
N THR A 155 -14.76 -6.43 -16.25
CA THR A 155 -14.17 -6.06 -14.98
C THR A 155 -12.92 -5.22 -15.18
N LYS A 156 -12.65 -4.27 -14.26
CA LYS A 156 -11.50 -3.38 -14.35
C LYS A 156 -10.68 -3.44 -13.07
N SER A 157 -9.35 -3.39 -13.21
CA SER A 157 -8.47 -3.19 -12.05
C SER A 157 -7.36 -2.21 -12.34
N THR A 158 -7.00 -1.45 -11.29
CA THR A 158 -5.89 -0.50 -11.31
C THR A 158 -4.98 -0.81 -10.13
N ILE A 159 -3.68 -0.88 -10.38
CA ILE A 159 -2.65 -1.08 -9.38
C ILE A 159 -1.61 0.03 -9.53
N ILE A 160 -1.45 0.84 -8.49
CA ILE A 160 -0.39 1.86 -8.39
C ILE A 160 0.40 1.57 -7.12
N ALA A 161 1.59 1.03 -7.26
CA ALA A 161 2.47 0.68 -6.16
C ALA A 161 3.75 1.51 -6.20
N LYS A 162 4.01 2.28 -5.16
CA LYS A 162 5.22 3.09 -4.99
C LYS A 162 6.04 2.53 -3.83
N GLY A 163 7.23 2.01 -4.14
CA GLY A 163 8.19 1.52 -3.16
C GLY A 163 9.31 2.53 -2.93
N ILE A 164 9.71 2.74 -1.69
CA ILE A 164 10.85 3.59 -1.34
C ILE A 164 11.75 2.77 -0.42
N SER A 165 13.02 2.67 -0.79
CA SER A 165 14.03 1.98 0.01
C SER A 165 15.19 2.92 0.30
N ALA A 166 15.59 2.99 1.57
CA ALA A 166 16.70 3.83 2.04
C ALA A 166 17.61 3.06 2.99
N GLY A 167 18.80 3.55 3.24
CA GLY A 167 19.76 2.94 4.16
C GLY A 167 20.24 1.57 3.70
N LYS A 168 19.94 0.53 4.47
CA LYS A 168 20.25 -0.90 4.19
C LYS A 168 18.98 -1.74 4.07
N SER A 169 17.87 -1.11 3.74
CA SER A 169 16.56 -1.77 3.68
C SER A 169 16.34 -2.52 2.38
N GLU A 170 15.44 -3.51 2.45
CA GLU A 170 15.04 -4.31 1.31
C GLU A 170 13.53 -4.28 1.13
N SER A 171 13.07 -3.92 -0.07
CA SER A 171 11.66 -3.90 -0.41
C SER A 171 11.37 -4.80 -1.59
N SER A 172 10.39 -5.68 -1.45
CA SER A 172 9.89 -6.55 -2.52
C SER A 172 8.41 -6.27 -2.77
N TYR A 173 8.04 -6.18 -4.03
CA TYR A 173 6.65 -6.10 -4.47
C TYR A 173 6.28 -7.31 -5.32
N ARG A 174 5.19 -8.02 -4.94
CA ARG A 174 4.67 -9.17 -5.68
C ARG A 174 3.29 -8.87 -6.22
N GLY A 175 3.18 -8.68 -7.53
CA GLY A 175 1.92 -8.40 -8.21
C GLY A 175 1.36 -9.62 -8.91
N LEU A 176 0.09 -9.99 -8.63
CA LEU A 176 -0.60 -11.03 -9.37
C LEU A 176 -1.83 -10.43 -10.07
N VAL A 177 -1.88 -10.58 -11.39
CA VAL A 177 -3.05 -10.27 -12.20
C VAL A 177 -3.47 -11.50 -12.95
N ARG A 178 -4.70 -11.96 -12.71
CA ARG A 178 -5.24 -13.15 -13.36
C ARG A 178 -6.58 -12.85 -14.01
N MET A 179 -6.67 -13.10 -15.32
CA MET A 179 -7.91 -13.07 -16.10
C MET A 179 -8.40 -14.50 -16.35
N SER A 180 -9.56 -14.85 -15.81
CA SER A 180 -10.16 -16.17 -16.01
C SER A 180 -10.66 -16.37 -17.45
N PRO A 181 -10.98 -17.60 -17.86
CA PRO A 181 -11.61 -17.83 -19.16
C PRO A 181 -12.97 -17.14 -19.35
N MET A 182 -13.62 -16.70 -18.28
CA MET A 182 -14.91 -16.02 -18.31
C MET A 182 -14.79 -14.48 -18.30
N ALA A 183 -13.58 -13.94 -18.13
CA ALA A 183 -13.29 -12.52 -17.97
C ALA A 183 -13.29 -11.77 -19.33
N GLU A 184 -14.37 -11.89 -20.09
CA GLU A 184 -14.56 -11.18 -21.35
C GLU A 184 -14.50 -9.66 -21.14
N GLY A 185 -13.70 -8.95 -21.95
CA GLY A 185 -13.56 -7.50 -21.90
C GLY A 185 -12.89 -6.98 -20.61
N ALA A 186 -12.27 -7.86 -19.82
CA ALA A 186 -11.56 -7.44 -18.60
C ALA A 186 -10.31 -6.60 -18.93
N ARG A 187 -10.03 -5.59 -18.09
CA ARG A 187 -8.86 -4.70 -18.25
C ARG A 187 -8.13 -4.55 -16.93
N ASN A 188 -6.80 -4.58 -17.00
CA ASN A 188 -5.93 -4.23 -15.89
C ASN A 188 -4.93 -3.17 -16.35
N PHE A 189 -4.67 -2.20 -15.44
CA PHE A 189 -3.52 -1.31 -15.52
C PHE A 189 -2.71 -1.47 -14.24
N THR A 190 -1.40 -1.71 -14.38
CA THR A 190 -0.46 -1.87 -13.26
C THR A 190 0.75 -0.99 -13.47
N GLN A 191 1.05 -0.15 -12.49
CA GLN A 191 2.27 0.64 -12.41
C GLN A 191 2.97 0.38 -11.07
N CYS A 192 4.21 -0.11 -11.14
CA CYS A 192 5.03 -0.44 -9.97
C CYS A 192 6.34 0.30 -10.05
N ASP A 193 6.48 1.38 -9.28
CA ASP A 193 7.69 2.20 -9.28
C ASP A 193 8.43 2.07 -7.96
N SER A 194 9.75 1.99 -8.03
CA SER A 194 10.64 1.95 -6.88
C SER A 194 11.65 3.09 -6.93
N LEU A 195 11.84 3.76 -5.77
CA LEU A 195 12.79 4.83 -5.58
C LEU A 195 13.83 4.41 -4.55
N LEU A 196 15.10 4.44 -4.93
CA LEU A 196 16.23 4.10 -4.07
C LEU A 196 16.92 5.36 -3.55
N ILE A 197 17.25 5.36 -2.27
CA ILE A 197 17.94 6.45 -1.58
C ILE A 197 19.21 5.85 -0.93
N GLY A 198 20.37 6.14 -1.51
CA GLY A 198 21.63 5.55 -1.09
C GLY A 198 22.06 4.35 -1.92
N ASP A 199 23.13 3.66 -1.49
CA ASP A 199 23.81 2.62 -2.26
C ASP A 199 23.66 1.20 -1.71
N GLN A 200 23.08 1.06 -0.50
CA GLN A 200 23.03 -0.22 0.22
C GLN A 200 21.61 -0.78 0.36
N CYS A 201 20.60 -0.08 -0.19
CA CYS A 201 19.22 -0.53 -0.18
C CYS A 201 18.85 -1.23 -1.48
N GLY A 202 17.83 -2.10 -1.42
CA GLY A 202 17.34 -2.85 -2.56
C GLY A 202 15.84 -2.70 -2.79
N ALA A 203 15.44 -2.89 -4.06
CA ALA A 203 14.04 -2.98 -4.45
C ALA A 203 13.88 -4.08 -5.51
N HIS A 204 12.87 -4.94 -5.31
CA HIS A 204 12.61 -6.09 -6.16
C HIS A 204 11.13 -6.12 -6.56
N THR A 205 10.86 -6.39 -7.84
CA THR A 205 9.49 -6.51 -8.35
C THR A 205 9.30 -7.87 -9.01
N PHE A 206 8.26 -8.59 -8.56
CA PHE A 206 7.93 -9.94 -9.03
C PHE A 206 6.51 -9.95 -9.61
N PRO A 207 6.33 -9.63 -10.90
CA PRO A 207 5.03 -9.69 -11.54
C PRO A 207 4.67 -11.15 -11.89
N TYR A 208 3.40 -11.51 -11.64
CA TYR A 208 2.80 -12.73 -12.17
C TYR A 208 1.53 -12.37 -12.93
N ILE A 209 1.54 -12.58 -14.24
CA ILE A 209 0.47 -12.17 -15.13
C ILE A 209 -0.05 -13.40 -15.89
N GLU A 210 -1.34 -13.67 -15.76
CA GLU A 210 -2.00 -14.78 -16.46
C GLU A 210 -3.29 -14.27 -17.11
N SER A 211 -3.38 -14.36 -18.45
CA SER A 211 -4.60 -14.08 -19.21
C SER A 211 -5.09 -15.34 -19.93
N LYS A 212 -6.35 -15.71 -19.66
CA LYS A 212 -7.01 -16.87 -20.28
C LYS A 212 -8.18 -16.50 -21.18
N HIS A 213 -8.44 -15.20 -21.39
CA HIS A 213 -9.50 -14.73 -22.29
C HIS A 213 -8.91 -13.84 -23.38
N PRO A 214 -9.22 -14.08 -24.69
CA PRO A 214 -8.58 -13.36 -25.79
C PRO A 214 -8.91 -11.88 -25.86
N SER A 215 -10.04 -11.42 -25.30
CA SER A 215 -10.41 -10.01 -25.26
C SER A 215 -9.91 -9.26 -24.02
N ALA A 216 -9.19 -9.95 -23.12
CA ALA A 216 -8.66 -9.30 -21.93
C ALA A 216 -7.42 -8.46 -22.27
N ILE A 217 -7.29 -7.30 -21.63
CA ILE A 217 -6.18 -6.37 -21.85
C ILE A 217 -5.46 -6.16 -20.52
N ILE A 218 -4.14 -6.36 -20.52
CA ILE A 218 -3.28 -6.14 -19.37
C ILE A 218 -2.16 -5.20 -19.78
N GLU A 219 -2.06 -4.08 -19.06
CA GLU A 219 -1.00 -3.10 -19.20
C GLU A 219 -0.17 -3.14 -17.91
N HIS A 220 1.14 -3.37 -18.04
CA HIS A 220 2.05 -3.46 -16.91
C HIS A 220 3.29 -2.63 -17.16
N GLU A 221 3.56 -1.70 -16.25
CA GLU A 221 4.76 -0.88 -16.23
C GLU A 221 5.48 -1.05 -14.88
N ALA A 222 6.79 -1.20 -14.91
CA ALA A 222 7.61 -1.23 -13.72
C ALA A 222 8.87 -0.41 -13.94
N SER A 223 9.19 0.45 -12.98
CA SER A 223 10.42 1.24 -13.00
C SER A 223 11.15 1.20 -11.67
N THR A 224 12.47 1.29 -11.73
CA THR A 224 13.32 1.50 -10.55
C THR A 224 14.26 2.65 -10.85
N SER A 225 14.23 3.66 -10.00
CA SER A 225 15.08 4.83 -10.09
C SER A 225 15.81 5.09 -8.78
N LYS A 226 16.93 5.80 -8.88
CA LYS A 226 17.66 6.31 -7.71
C LYS A 226 17.60 7.83 -7.75
N ILE A 227 17.47 8.46 -6.59
CA ILE A 227 17.65 9.93 -6.49
C ILE A 227 19.06 10.25 -6.98
N ASN A 228 19.15 11.08 -8.01
CA ASN A 228 20.44 11.46 -8.58
C ASN A 228 20.95 12.79 -8.01
N ASP A 229 22.27 12.98 -8.10
CA ASP A 229 22.94 14.18 -7.57
C ASP A 229 22.51 15.46 -8.30
N ASP A 230 22.11 15.38 -9.57
CA ASP A 230 21.64 16.55 -10.34
C ASP A 230 20.31 17.08 -9.80
N GLN A 231 19.38 16.16 -9.42
CA GLN A 231 18.11 16.57 -8.80
C GLN A 231 18.34 17.23 -7.45
N LEU A 232 19.21 16.65 -6.63
CA LEU A 232 19.58 17.21 -5.33
C LEU A 232 20.30 18.56 -5.49
N TYR A 233 21.23 18.66 -6.43
CA TYR A 233 21.92 19.89 -6.76
C TYR A 233 20.93 20.99 -7.18
N TYR A 234 19.99 20.68 -8.06
CA TYR A 234 18.96 21.62 -8.50
C TYR A 234 18.09 22.15 -7.35
N CYS A 235 17.71 21.30 -6.41
CA CYS A 235 16.98 21.71 -5.20
C CYS A 235 17.84 22.60 -4.30
N ARG A 236 19.10 22.24 -4.08
CA ARG A 236 20.04 22.98 -3.25
C ARG A 236 20.36 24.36 -3.81
N GLN A 237 20.43 24.52 -5.13
CA GLN A 237 20.58 25.83 -5.78
C GLN A 237 19.39 26.78 -5.50
N ARG A 238 18.25 26.25 -5.05
CA ARG A 238 17.06 27.02 -4.63
C ARG A 238 16.97 27.21 -3.12
N GLY A 239 18.02 26.90 -2.39
CA GLY A 239 18.13 27.14 -0.96
C GLY A 239 17.55 26.02 -0.07
N LEU A 240 17.16 24.87 -0.65
CA LEU A 240 16.76 23.72 0.13
C LEU A 240 18.01 23.00 0.67
N ASN A 241 17.97 22.57 1.92
CA ASN A 241 19.00 21.67 2.44
C ASN A 241 18.86 20.27 1.85
N HIS A 242 19.75 19.35 2.20
CA HIS A 242 19.75 18.01 1.63
C HIS A 242 18.50 17.20 2.03
N GLU A 243 18.12 17.23 3.31
CA GLU A 243 16.95 16.52 3.83
C GLU A 243 15.64 17.04 3.24
N ASP A 244 15.47 18.36 3.15
CA ASP A 244 14.32 18.99 2.50
C ASP A 244 14.23 18.64 1.02
N SER A 245 15.38 18.55 0.34
CA SER A 245 15.44 18.16 -1.08
C SER A 245 14.95 16.72 -1.29
N VAL A 246 15.42 15.78 -0.47
CA VAL A 246 14.97 14.38 -0.51
C VAL A 246 13.49 14.28 -0.16
N SER A 247 13.05 14.95 0.90
CA SER A 247 11.64 14.98 1.30
C SER A 247 10.73 15.50 0.19
N LEU A 248 11.14 16.57 -0.51
CA LEU A 248 10.38 17.12 -1.64
C LEU A 248 10.25 16.11 -2.79
N ILE A 249 11.35 15.46 -3.18
CA ILE A 249 11.38 14.47 -4.26
C ILE A 249 10.49 13.27 -3.90
N VAL A 250 10.63 12.75 -2.68
CA VAL A 250 9.85 11.59 -2.21
C VAL A 250 8.36 11.91 -2.11
N ASN A 251 7.99 13.07 -1.57
CA ASN A 251 6.59 13.49 -1.53
C ASN A 251 6.00 13.65 -2.94
N GLY A 252 6.78 14.15 -3.90
CA GLY A 252 6.40 14.20 -5.30
C GLY A 252 6.17 12.83 -5.91
N PHE A 253 7.05 11.86 -5.61
CA PHE A 253 6.93 10.46 -6.04
C PHE A 253 5.68 9.76 -5.47
N CYS A 254 5.32 10.04 -4.22
CA CYS A 254 4.15 9.46 -3.54
C CYS A 254 2.83 10.16 -3.87
N LYS A 255 2.86 11.35 -4.48
CA LYS A 255 1.70 12.24 -4.63
C LYS A 255 0.46 11.54 -5.18
N GLN A 256 0.61 10.72 -6.20
CA GLN A 256 -0.49 10.01 -6.85
C GLN A 256 -1.27 9.11 -5.87
N VAL A 257 -0.57 8.42 -4.97
CA VAL A 257 -1.18 7.56 -3.95
C VAL A 257 -1.77 8.38 -2.81
N LEU A 258 -1.04 9.40 -2.36
CA LEU A 258 -1.48 10.23 -1.24
C LEU A 258 -2.75 11.02 -1.55
N GLN A 259 -2.99 11.38 -2.81
CA GLN A 259 -4.23 12.04 -3.25
C GLN A 259 -5.49 11.16 -3.15
N GLU A 260 -5.32 9.84 -3.03
CA GLU A 260 -6.43 8.90 -2.81
C GLU A 260 -6.88 8.84 -1.34
N LEU A 261 -6.08 9.38 -0.42
CA LEU A 261 -6.46 9.49 0.99
C LEU A 261 -7.35 10.72 1.22
N PRO A 262 -8.23 10.68 2.25
CA PRO A 262 -8.85 11.89 2.77
C PRO A 262 -7.79 12.92 3.14
N MET A 263 -8.08 14.22 2.95
CA MET A 263 -7.09 15.29 3.05
C MET A 263 -6.34 15.31 4.40
N GLU A 264 -7.04 15.08 5.49
CA GLU A 264 -6.46 15.06 6.84
C GLU A 264 -5.40 13.96 6.99
N PHE A 265 -5.69 12.77 6.45
CA PHE A 265 -4.78 11.62 6.47
C PHE A 265 -3.68 11.70 5.43
N ALA A 266 -3.92 12.38 4.31
CA ALA A 266 -2.88 12.67 3.32
C ALA A 266 -1.77 13.54 3.93
N VAL A 267 -2.13 14.56 4.73
CA VAL A 267 -1.17 15.41 5.44
C VAL A 267 -0.39 14.63 6.50
N GLU A 268 -1.07 13.76 7.26
CA GLU A 268 -0.41 12.88 8.23
C GLU A 268 0.57 11.93 7.53
N ALA A 269 0.14 11.27 6.46
CA ALA A 269 0.97 10.36 5.69
C ALA A 269 2.20 11.06 5.08
N GLN A 270 2.06 12.30 4.59
CA GLN A 270 3.19 13.10 4.11
C GLN A 270 4.23 13.36 5.21
N LYS A 271 3.77 13.71 6.42
CA LYS A 271 4.67 13.90 7.57
C LYS A 271 5.37 12.61 7.96
N LEU A 272 4.64 11.48 8.00
CA LEU A 272 5.21 10.17 8.32
C LEU A 272 6.28 9.76 7.32
N VAL A 273 6.05 9.97 6.03
CA VAL A 273 7.04 9.71 4.97
C VAL A 273 8.31 10.53 5.20
N SER A 274 8.17 11.82 5.53
CA SER A 274 9.33 12.70 5.79
C SER A 274 10.10 12.25 7.04
N ILE A 275 9.43 12.03 8.18
CA ILE A 275 10.03 11.59 9.44
C ILE A 275 10.74 10.25 9.29
N SER A 276 10.14 9.31 8.54
CA SER A 276 10.71 7.97 8.35
C SER A 276 12.03 7.97 7.56
N LEU A 277 12.35 9.09 6.89
CA LEU A 277 13.59 9.29 6.13
C LEU A 277 14.61 10.16 6.87
N GLU A 278 14.27 10.73 8.02
CA GLU A 278 15.23 11.48 8.84
C GLU A 278 16.42 10.60 9.22
N GLY A 279 17.63 11.11 9.03
CA GLY A 279 18.88 10.39 9.32
C GLY A 279 19.25 9.28 8.32
N SER A 280 18.47 9.05 7.26
CA SER A 280 18.81 8.07 6.21
C SER A 280 19.67 8.67 5.09
N VAL A 281 19.89 9.98 5.14
CA VAL A 281 20.49 10.79 4.07
C VAL A 281 21.78 11.42 4.58
N GLY A 282 22.65 10.61 5.19
CA GLY A 282 23.96 11.03 5.68
C GLY A 282 25.09 10.47 4.86
#